data_d5a90ff298473cad60111dfb61bf3100
#
_entry.id   d5a90ff298473cad60111dfb61bf3100
#
_cell.length_a   1.000
_cell.length_b   1.000
_cell.length_c   1.000
_cell.angle_alpha   90.00
_cell.angle_beta   90.00
_cell.angle_gamma   90.00
#
_symmetry.space_group_name_H-M   'P 1'
#
loop_
_entity.id
_entity.type
_entity.pdbx_description
1 polymer ?
#
loop_
_entity_poly.entity_id
_entity_poly.type
_entity_poly.pdbx_seq_one_letter_code
_entity_poly.pdbx_strand_id
1 'polypeptide(L)'
;MRAIVGIVVALVVAVVAYFAWTTYQIRQAATGPAKEIVSESMAKAGDVWHVSFVSKFDAPVDKVYEIFSHPERSHELAPDNVLKSEVIYEDGNTKTIDLIGKLDILPPGFKVQNVRTEYTLYPTEHRITTKTVNFKLADINSEYKFEATPDGKGTLLRFNQTSKDKGGIPVESVQKGALRETYVTQVRAVNRALGLTPGDQKRVAG
;
A
#
# COMPACT_ATOMS: atom_id res chain seq x y z
N MET A 1 -4.27 49.29 7.15
CA MET A 1 -4.30 48.33 8.26
C MET A 1 -5.38 47.25 8.14
N ARG A 2 -6.66 47.57 7.86
CA ARG A 2 -7.75 46.57 7.77
C ARG A 2 -7.52 45.48 6.70
N ALA A 3 -6.97 45.83 5.52
CA ALA A 3 -6.70 44.87 4.45
C ALA A 3 -5.62 43.82 4.83
N ILE A 4 -4.57 44.26 5.54
CA ILE A 4 -3.47 43.38 5.98
C ILE A 4 -4.00 42.36 7.02
N VAL A 5 -4.84 42.82 7.95
CA VAL A 5 -5.47 41.95 8.96
C VAL A 5 -6.36 40.90 8.29
N GLY A 6 -7.13 41.29 7.26
CA GLY A 6 -7.95 40.35 6.49
C GLY A 6 -7.14 39.25 5.78
N ILE A 7 -6.00 39.61 5.19
CA ILE A 7 -5.09 38.66 4.52
C ILE A 7 -4.48 37.71 5.55
N VAL A 8 -4.02 38.20 6.69
CA VAL A 8 -3.43 37.35 7.74
C VAL A 8 -4.46 36.36 8.29
N VAL A 9 -5.68 36.81 8.56
CA VAL A 9 -6.77 35.94 9.02
C VAL A 9 -7.10 34.88 7.98
N ALA A 10 -7.20 35.24 6.68
CA ALA A 10 -7.46 34.30 5.62
C ALA A 10 -6.36 33.24 5.49
N LEU A 11 -5.09 33.62 5.62
CA LEU A 11 -3.96 32.70 5.62
C LEU A 11 -4.00 31.72 6.81
N VAL A 12 -4.28 32.23 8.01
CA VAL A 12 -4.40 31.36 9.20
C VAL A 12 -5.53 30.37 9.05
N VAL A 13 -6.70 30.81 8.56
CA VAL A 13 -7.84 29.89 8.29
C VAL A 13 -7.48 28.84 7.25
N ALA A 14 -6.81 29.22 6.16
CA ALA A 14 -6.38 28.28 5.12
C ALA A 14 -5.39 27.25 5.67
N VAL A 15 -4.44 27.66 6.50
CA VAL A 15 -3.47 26.77 7.15
C VAL A 15 -4.17 25.81 8.10
N VAL A 16 -5.08 26.30 8.95
CA VAL A 16 -5.86 25.45 9.87
C VAL A 16 -6.72 24.45 9.10
N ALA A 17 -7.41 24.89 8.04
CA ALA A 17 -8.21 24.01 7.19
C ALA A 17 -7.35 22.94 6.50
N TYR A 18 -6.16 23.31 6.02
CA TYR A 18 -5.21 22.36 5.43
C TYR A 18 -4.76 21.30 6.44
N PHE A 19 -4.39 21.71 7.67
CA PHE A 19 -4.01 20.76 8.71
C PHE A 19 -5.17 19.85 9.13
N ALA A 20 -6.38 20.42 9.29
CA ALA A 20 -7.56 19.63 9.62
C ALA A 20 -7.88 18.59 8.53
N TRP A 21 -7.83 19.00 7.26
CA TRP A 21 -8.01 18.11 6.12
C TRP A 21 -6.95 17.00 6.07
N THR A 22 -5.67 17.36 6.21
CA THR A 22 -4.57 16.37 6.22
C THR A 22 -4.71 15.37 7.36
N THR A 23 -5.07 15.86 8.57
CA THR A 23 -5.31 14.99 9.72
C THR A 23 -6.50 14.05 9.47
N TYR A 24 -7.56 14.53 8.85
CA TYR A 24 -8.71 13.72 8.48
C TYR A 24 -8.31 12.62 7.48
N GLN A 25 -7.57 12.97 6.41
CA GLN A 25 -7.09 12.00 5.41
C GLN A 25 -6.20 10.91 6.05
N ILE A 26 -5.26 11.31 6.90
CA ILE A 26 -4.40 10.39 7.64
C ILE A 26 -5.23 9.43 8.51
N ARG A 27 -6.22 9.97 9.22
CA ARG A 27 -7.11 9.14 10.07
C ARG A 27 -7.92 8.17 9.23
N GLN A 28 -8.49 8.61 8.11
CA GLN A 28 -9.23 7.74 7.19
C GLN A 28 -8.34 6.62 6.61
N ALA A 29 -7.12 6.95 6.19
CA ALA A 29 -6.17 5.94 5.72
C ALA A 29 -5.79 4.93 6.81
N ALA A 30 -5.64 5.39 8.06
CA ALA A 30 -5.24 4.54 9.18
C ALA A 30 -6.36 3.64 9.72
N THR A 31 -7.62 4.08 9.67
CA THR A 31 -8.74 3.41 10.36
C THR A 31 -10.06 3.35 9.58
N GLY A 32 -10.12 4.00 8.41
CA GLY A 32 -11.32 4.01 7.57
C GLY A 32 -11.67 2.61 7.04
N PRO A 33 -12.95 2.36 6.68
CA PRO A 33 -13.35 1.08 6.12
C PRO A 33 -12.62 0.84 4.78
N ALA A 34 -12.08 -0.37 4.60
CA ALA A 34 -11.50 -0.83 3.35
C ALA A 34 -12.16 -2.15 2.96
N LYS A 35 -12.90 -2.14 1.87
CA LYS A 35 -13.60 -3.34 1.35
C LYS A 35 -12.61 -4.43 0.94
N GLU A 36 -11.40 -4.04 0.64
CA GLU A 36 -10.30 -4.89 0.22
C GLU A 36 -9.76 -5.77 1.35
N ILE A 37 -10.03 -5.40 2.60
CA ILE A 37 -9.51 -6.08 3.80
C ILE A 37 -10.63 -6.86 4.48
N VAL A 38 -10.47 -8.17 4.57
CA VAL A 38 -11.38 -9.07 5.32
C VAL A 38 -11.06 -9.03 6.82
N SER A 39 -9.78 -9.01 7.16
CA SER A 39 -9.30 -8.82 8.53
C SER A 39 -7.97 -8.12 8.55
N GLU A 40 -7.72 -7.35 9.62
CA GLU A 40 -6.47 -6.64 9.82
C GLU A 40 -6.03 -6.69 11.28
N SER A 41 -4.72 -6.74 11.47
CA SER A 41 -4.05 -6.53 12.74
C SER A 41 -2.80 -5.70 12.52
N MET A 42 -2.65 -4.64 13.29
CA MET A 42 -1.47 -3.77 13.26
C MET A 42 -1.08 -3.41 14.69
N ALA A 43 0.12 -3.81 15.07
CA ALA A 43 0.68 -3.52 16.39
C ALA A 43 2.09 -2.97 16.25
N LYS A 44 2.45 -2.03 17.11
CA LYS A 44 3.80 -1.48 17.20
C LYS A 44 4.45 -1.91 18.51
N ALA A 45 5.63 -2.49 18.42
CA ALA A 45 6.46 -2.86 19.54
C ALA A 45 7.82 -2.16 19.42
N GLY A 46 8.05 -1.12 20.24
CA GLY A 46 9.22 -0.26 20.11
C GLY A 46 9.23 0.48 18.76
N ASP A 47 10.28 0.24 17.96
CA ASP A 47 10.44 0.78 16.60
C ASP A 47 9.95 -0.14 15.50
N VAL A 48 9.34 -1.30 15.84
CA VAL A 48 8.90 -2.31 14.88
C VAL A 48 7.38 -2.38 14.80
N TRP A 49 6.85 -2.24 13.58
CA TRP A 49 5.47 -2.58 13.25
C TRP A 49 5.34 -4.05 12.88
N HIS A 50 4.33 -4.69 13.42
CA HIS A 50 3.85 -6.00 13.02
C HIS A 50 2.49 -5.82 12.36
N VAL A 51 2.38 -6.17 11.09
CA VAL A 51 1.20 -5.95 10.27
C VAL A 51 0.73 -7.28 9.70
N SER A 52 -0.55 -7.55 9.80
CA SER A 52 -1.20 -8.70 9.16
C SER A 52 -2.49 -8.24 8.51
N PHE A 53 -2.66 -8.57 7.24
CA PHE A 53 -3.88 -8.33 6.47
C PHE A 53 -4.35 -9.63 5.82
N VAL A 54 -5.65 -9.79 5.72
CA VAL A 54 -6.28 -10.83 4.91
C VAL A 54 -7.19 -10.16 3.89
N SER A 55 -7.02 -10.52 2.62
CA SER A 55 -7.88 -10.10 1.52
C SER A 55 -8.45 -11.30 0.77
N LYS A 56 -9.62 -11.12 0.16
CA LYS A 56 -10.25 -12.13 -0.69
C LYS A 56 -10.34 -11.62 -2.11
N PHE A 57 -10.00 -12.50 -3.06
CA PHE A 57 -10.20 -12.27 -4.49
C PHE A 57 -11.16 -13.33 -5.03
N ASP A 58 -12.11 -12.92 -5.85
CA ASP A 58 -13.01 -13.84 -6.56
C ASP A 58 -12.36 -14.31 -7.88
N ALA A 59 -11.17 -14.88 -7.76
CA ALA A 59 -10.37 -15.43 -8.84
C ALA A 59 -9.51 -16.61 -8.34
N PRO A 60 -9.19 -17.59 -9.21
CA PRO A 60 -8.33 -18.73 -8.87
C PRO A 60 -6.95 -18.28 -8.36
N VAL A 61 -6.37 -19.10 -7.46
CA VAL A 61 -5.11 -18.79 -6.79
C VAL A 61 -3.94 -18.56 -7.76
N ASP A 62 -3.84 -19.36 -8.81
CA ASP A 62 -2.79 -19.22 -9.82
C ASP A 62 -2.84 -17.86 -10.51
N LYS A 63 -4.03 -17.37 -10.86
CA LYS A 63 -4.19 -16.07 -11.51
C LYS A 63 -3.83 -14.91 -10.59
N VAL A 64 -4.21 -14.99 -9.32
CA VAL A 64 -3.85 -13.96 -8.33
C VAL A 64 -2.35 -13.98 -8.08
N TYR A 65 -1.77 -15.17 -7.85
CA TYR A 65 -0.35 -15.34 -7.63
C TYR A 65 0.48 -14.83 -8.82
N GLU A 66 0.07 -15.14 -10.05
CA GLU A 66 0.73 -14.69 -11.28
C GLU A 66 0.90 -13.17 -11.29
N ILE A 67 -0.17 -12.41 -10.99
CA ILE A 67 -0.10 -10.94 -10.99
C ILE A 67 0.91 -10.43 -9.93
N PHE A 68 0.91 -11.01 -8.74
CA PHE A 68 1.83 -10.63 -7.67
C PHE A 68 3.28 -11.06 -7.96
N SER A 69 3.49 -12.11 -8.76
CA SER A 69 4.83 -12.62 -9.12
C SER A 69 5.54 -11.75 -10.17
N HIS A 70 4.85 -10.73 -10.71
CA HIS A 70 5.38 -9.76 -11.66
C HIS A 70 5.44 -8.33 -11.07
N PRO A 71 6.26 -8.11 -10.01
CA PRO A 71 6.34 -6.80 -9.34
C PRO A 71 6.84 -5.68 -10.27
N GLU A 72 7.56 -6.02 -11.35
CA GLU A 72 7.99 -5.08 -12.39
C GLU A 72 6.83 -4.41 -13.12
N ARG A 73 5.65 -5.03 -13.10
CA ARG A 73 4.43 -4.48 -13.72
C ARG A 73 3.61 -3.59 -12.79
N SER A 74 4.09 -3.33 -11.58
CA SER A 74 3.35 -2.53 -10.60
C SER A 74 2.99 -1.13 -11.10
N HIS A 75 3.84 -0.53 -11.95
CA HIS A 75 3.57 0.79 -12.55
C HIS A 75 2.41 0.76 -13.57
N GLU A 76 2.18 -0.38 -14.24
CA GLU A 76 1.04 -0.57 -15.13
C GLU A 76 -0.26 -0.75 -14.34
N LEU A 77 -0.18 -1.46 -13.21
CA LEU A 77 -1.33 -1.83 -12.39
C LEU A 77 -1.82 -0.67 -11.51
N ALA A 78 -0.91 0.18 -11.04
CA ALA A 78 -1.19 1.27 -10.13
C ALA A 78 -0.44 2.57 -10.53
N PRO A 79 -0.68 3.14 -11.74
CA PRO A 79 0.11 4.26 -12.28
C PRO A 79 0.04 5.53 -11.42
N ASP A 80 -1.03 5.73 -10.66
CA ASP A 80 -1.17 6.88 -9.75
C ASP A 80 -0.27 6.77 -8.52
N ASN A 81 0.11 5.54 -8.13
CA ASN A 81 0.87 5.25 -6.91
C ASN A 81 2.27 4.70 -7.18
N VAL A 82 2.50 4.10 -8.35
CA VAL A 82 3.79 3.55 -8.75
C VAL A 82 4.23 4.23 -10.04
N LEU A 83 5.18 5.14 -9.92
CA LEU A 83 5.68 5.96 -11.03
C LEU A 83 6.69 5.19 -11.89
N LYS A 84 7.40 4.24 -11.28
CA LYS A 84 8.37 3.37 -11.95
C LYS A 84 8.47 2.05 -11.20
N SER A 85 8.66 0.96 -11.96
CA SER A 85 8.99 -0.35 -11.43
C SER A 85 9.86 -1.07 -12.45
N GLU A 86 11.08 -1.47 -12.07
CA GLU A 86 12.09 -2.00 -12.98
C GLU A 86 12.88 -3.13 -12.31
N VAL A 87 13.04 -4.25 -13.03
CA VAL A 87 13.96 -5.32 -12.62
C VAL A 87 15.39 -4.83 -12.82
N ILE A 88 16.18 -4.80 -11.76
CA ILE A 88 17.61 -4.48 -11.82
C ILE A 88 18.51 -5.70 -11.66
N TYR A 89 17.96 -6.78 -11.13
CA TYR A 89 18.63 -8.06 -11.00
C TYR A 89 17.59 -9.19 -10.96
N GLU A 90 17.89 -10.32 -11.61
CA GLU A 90 17.07 -11.53 -11.59
C GLU A 90 17.98 -12.75 -11.62
N ASP A 91 17.72 -13.68 -10.69
CA ASP A 91 18.40 -14.98 -10.63
C ASP A 91 17.42 -16.05 -10.11
N GLY A 92 17.04 -16.96 -11.00
CA GLY A 92 16.06 -18.00 -10.71
C GLY A 92 14.73 -17.44 -10.22
N ASN A 93 14.38 -17.74 -8.98
CA ASN A 93 13.15 -17.26 -8.35
C ASN A 93 13.32 -15.95 -7.59
N THR A 94 14.47 -15.31 -7.67
CA THR A 94 14.74 -14.06 -6.96
C THR A 94 14.84 -12.90 -7.95
N LYS A 95 14.12 -11.82 -7.67
CA LYS A 95 14.15 -10.56 -8.44
C LYS A 95 14.46 -9.40 -7.50
N THR A 96 15.31 -8.49 -7.94
CA THR A 96 15.47 -7.19 -7.26
C THR A 96 14.84 -6.10 -8.11
N ILE A 97 13.93 -5.36 -7.50
CA ILE A 97 13.13 -4.32 -8.15
C ILE A 97 13.49 -2.97 -7.59
N ASP A 98 13.79 -2.01 -8.47
CA ASP A 98 13.77 -0.58 -8.15
C ASP A 98 12.38 -0.02 -8.42
N LEU A 99 11.75 0.50 -7.36
CA LEU A 99 10.41 1.04 -7.40
C LEU A 99 10.42 2.50 -6.96
N ILE A 100 9.75 3.37 -7.72
CA ILE A 100 9.43 4.73 -7.31
C ILE A 100 7.94 4.77 -7.00
N GLY A 101 7.61 4.83 -5.72
CA GLY A 101 6.24 4.89 -5.23
C GLY A 101 5.83 6.29 -4.82
N LYS A 102 4.52 6.57 -4.89
CA LYS A 102 3.89 7.80 -4.43
C LYS A 102 2.78 7.48 -3.45
N LEU A 103 2.83 8.10 -2.27
CA LEU A 103 1.81 8.01 -1.24
C LEU A 103 1.34 9.42 -0.86
N ASP A 104 0.13 9.80 -1.27
CA ASP A 104 -0.39 11.14 -1.07
C ASP A 104 -0.70 11.49 0.39
N ILE A 105 -0.86 10.47 1.24
CA ILE A 105 -1.05 10.67 2.68
C ILE A 105 0.22 11.12 3.41
N LEU A 106 1.39 10.93 2.80
CA LEU A 106 2.65 11.36 3.40
C LEU A 106 2.84 12.87 3.27
N PRO A 107 3.54 13.50 4.25
CA PRO A 107 3.89 14.91 4.17
C PRO A 107 4.68 15.25 2.89
N PRO A 108 4.61 16.50 2.41
CA PRO A 108 5.47 16.98 1.34
C PRO A 108 6.95 16.64 1.64
N GLY A 109 7.70 16.18 0.63
CA GLY A 109 9.07 15.68 0.79
C GLY A 109 9.17 14.17 1.08
N PHE A 110 8.09 13.55 1.56
CA PHE A 110 8.02 12.09 1.78
C PHE A 110 7.05 11.39 0.82
N LYS A 111 6.30 12.13 0.01
CA LYS A 111 5.28 11.57 -0.88
C LYS A 111 5.84 10.63 -1.92
N VAL A 112 7.01 10.94 -2.48
CA VAL A 112 7.68 10.12 -3.49
C VAL A 112 8.85 9.41 -2.84
N GLN A 113 8.88 8.09 -2.93
CA GLN A 113 9.88 7.23 -2.32
C GLN A 113 10.52 6.34 -3.38
N ASN A 114 11.84 6.23 -3.32
CA ASN A 114 12.58 5.21 -4.06
C ASN A 114 12.87 4.05 -3.12
N VAL A 115 12.40 2.86 -3.49
CA VAL A 115 12.51 1.65 -2.68
C VAL A 115 13.09 0.54 -3.56
N ARG A 116 14.22 0.00 -3.14
CA ARG A 116 14.76 -1.23 -3.73
C ARG A 116 14.32 -2.40 -2.86
N THR A 117 13.70 -3.38 -3.51
CA THR A 117 13.13 -4.54 -2.83
C THR A 117 13.55 -5.82 -3.54
N GLU A 118 14.04 -6.77 -2.78
CA GLU A 118 14.26 -8.14 -3.21
C GLU A 118 12.97 -8.94 -3.02
N TYR A 119 12.57 -9.67 -4.06
CA TYR A 119 11.44 -10.58 -4.09
C TYR A 119 11.98 -12.01 -4.27
N THR A 120 11.53 -12.94 -3.44
CA THR A 120 11.75 -14.38 -3.66
C THR A 120 10.42 -15.05 -3.88
N LEU A 121 10.28 -15.72 -5.02
CA LEU A 121 9.08 -16.39 -5.47
C LEU A 121 9.13 -17.87 -5.11
N TYR A 122 8.03 -18.42 -4.60
CA TYR A 122 7.85 -19.84 -4.30
C TYR A 122 6.60 -20.34 -5.05
N PRO A 123 6.72 -20.64 -6.36
CA PRO A 123 5.56 -20.94 -7.20
C PRO A 123 4.73 -22.14 -6.71
N THR A 124 5.38 -23.21 -6.26
CA THR A 124 4.69 -24.42 -5.78
C THR A 124 3.95 -24.21 -4.45
N GLU A 125 4.35 -23.19 -3.69
CA GLU A 125 3.72 -22.83 -2.40
C GLU A 125 2.74 -21.69 -2.53
N HIS A 126 2.61 -21.07 -3.72
CA HIS A 126 1.91 -19.81 -3.93
C HIS A 126 2.28 -18.77 -2.86
N ARG A 127 3.59 -18.59 -2.67
CA ARG A 127 4.14 -17.71 -1.64
C ARG A 127 5.20 -16.78 -2.23
N ILE A 128 5.22 -15.54 -1.75
CA ILE A 128 6.22 -14.53 -2.10
C ILE A 128 6.75 -13.94 -0.81
N THR A 129 8.07 -13.83 -0.69
CA THR A 129 8.68 -13.03 0.37
C THR A 129 9.36 -11.81 -0.21
N THR A 130 9.34 -10.71 0.53
CA THR A 130 10.01 -9.47 0.11
C THR A 130 10.86 -8.92 1.24
N LYS A 131 11.96 -8.25 0.84
CA LYS A 131 12.86 -7.57 1.77
C LYS A 131 13.34 -6.28 1.13
N THR A 132 13.19 -5.16 1.81
CA THR A 132 13.80 -3.90 1.35
C THR A 132 15.30 -3.95 1.50
N VAL A 133 16.02 -3.59 0.43
CA VAL A 133 17.50 -3.55 0.40
C VAL A 133 17.99 -2.12 0.61
N ASN A 134 17.26 -1.14 0.07
CA ASN A 134 17.61 0.27 0.19
C ASN A 134 16.33 1.10 0.33
N PHE A 135 15.87 1.27 1.57
CA PHE A 135 14.78 2.18 1.89
C PHE A 135 15.16 3.02 3.11
N LYS A 136 15.02 4.34 2.97
CA LYS A 136 15.53 5.28 3.98
C LYS A 136 14.66 5.35 5.23
N LEU A 137 13.36 5.06 5.10
CA LEU A 137 12.39 5.27 6.19
C LEU A 137 12.23 4.04 7.07
N ALA A 138 12.41 2.84 6.52
CA ALA A 138 12.22 1.60 7.26
C ALA A 138 12.97 0.42 6.65
N ASP A 139 13.26 -0.61 7.45
CA ASP A 139 13.59 -1.95 6.98
C ASP A 139 12.31 -2.79 6.99
N ILE A 140 11.89 -3.25 5.82
CA ILE A 140 10.63 -3.95 5.63
C ILE A 140 10.90 -5.37 5.16
N ASN A 141 10.30 -6.35 5.85
CA ASN A 141 10.22 -7.74 5.39
C ASN A 141 8.75 -8.11 5.32
N SER A 142 8.33 -8.75 4.22
CA SER A 142 6.94 -9.15 4.06
C SER A 142 6.83 -10.57 3.50
N GLU A 143 5.71 -11.20 3.79
CA GLU A 143 5.31 -12.48 3.21
C GLU A 143 3.88 -12.35 2.69
N TYR A 144 3.67 -12.84 1.48
CA TYR A 144 2.39 -13.01 0.83
C TYR A 144 2.16 -14.50 0.66
N LYS A 145 1.06 -15.04 1.19
CA LYS A 145 0.65 -16.42 1.04
C LYS A 145 -0.74 -16.47 0.42
N PHE A 146 -0.86 -17.17 -0.70
CA PHE A 146 -2.09 -17.28 -1.47
C PHE A 146 -2.68 -18.65 -1.25
N GLU A 147 -3.92 -18.73 -0.76
CA GLU A 147 -4.63 -19.96 -0.45
C GLU A 147 -5.94 -20.01 -1.23
N ALA A 148 -6.26 -21.12 -1.87
CA ALA A 148 -7.57 -21.27 -2.49
C ALA A 148 -8.68 -21.22 -1.43
N THR A 149 -9.80 -20.59 -1.75
CA THR A 149 -11.01 -20.69 -0.91
C THR A 149 -11.53 -22.14 -0.91
N PRO A 150 -12.30 -22.57 0.09
CA PRO A 150 -12.80 -23.95 0.19
C PRO A 150 -13.59 -24.45 -1.02
N ASP A 151 -14.22 -23.54 -1.77
CA ASP A 151 -14.95 -23.82 -3.01
C ASP A 151 -14.03 -23.84 -4.25
N GLY A 152 -12.76 -23.54 -4.10
CA GLY A 152 -11.75 -23.47 -5.16
C GLY A 152 -11.93 -22.33 -6.17
N LYS A 153 -12.92 -21.45 -5.97
CA LYS A 153 -13.25 -20.40 -6.94
C LYS A 153 -12.57 -19.05 -6.63
N GLY A 154 -12.14 -18.88 -5.41
CA GLY A 154 -11.51 -17.65 -4.93
C GLY A 154 -10.14 -17.90 -4.33
N THR A 155 -9.50 -16.80 -3.94
CA THR A 155 -8.20 -16.77 -3.28
C THR A 155 -8.29 -15.96 -1.99
N LEU A 156 -7.73 -16.49 -0.91
CA LEU A 156 -7.41 -15.74 0.29
C LEU A 156 -5.92 -15.38 0.24
N LEU A 157 -5.64 -14.09 0.26
CA LEU A 157 -4.29 -13.57 0.44
C LEU A 157 -4.07 -13.27 1.93
N ARG A 158 -3.09 -13.94 2.52
CA ARG A 158 -2.54 -13.60 3.83
C ARG A 158 -1.25 -12.83 3.63
N PHE A 159 -1.25 -11.62 4.12
CA PHE A 159 -0.08 -10.73 4.09
C PHE A 159 0.41 -10.48 5.50
N ASN A 160 1.68 -10.76 5.74
CA ASN A 160 2.36 -10.45 6.99
C ASN A 160 3.58 -9.58 6.71
N GLN A 161 3.80 -8.56 7.52
CA GLN A 161 4.92 -7.65 7.37
C GLN A 161 5.49 -7.26 8.72
N THR A 162 6.81 -7.19 8.80
CA THR A 162 7.53 -6.44 9.82
C THR A 162 8.17 -5.21 9.19
N SER A 163 8.02 -4.06 9.84
CA SER A 163 8.59 -2.81 9.37
C SER A 163 9.30 -2.13 10.54
N LYS A 164 10.65 -2.13 10.50
CA LYS A 164 11.47 -1.45 11.50
C LYS A 164 11.70 -0.01 11.05
N ASP A 165 11.20 0.94 11.85
CA ASP A 165 11.33 2.38 11.61
C ASP A 165 12.80 2.82 11.74
N LYS A 166 13.28 3.61 10.77
CA LYS A 166 14.62 4.23 10.79
C LYS A 166 14.59 5.70 11.21
N GLY A 167 13.43 6.18 11.63
CA GLY A 167 13.19 7.58 11.93
C GLY A 167 13.04 8.42 10.66
N GLY A 168 11.96 9.02 10.42
CA GLY A 168 11.67 9.83 9.25
C GLY A 168 10.23 10.29 9.26
N ILE A 169 9.33 9.45 9.75
CA ILE A 169 7.93 9.78 9.93
C ILE A 169 7.61 9.70 11.43
N PRO A 170 7.62 10.81 12.16
CA PRO A 170 7.50 10.80 13.62
C PRO A 170 6.09 10.47 14.13
N VAL A 171 5.07 10.58 13.27
CA VAL A 171 3.67 10.43 13.68
C VAL A 171 3.19 9.01 13.40
N GLU A 172 2.89 8.27 14.45
CA GLU A 172 2.47 6.86 14.39
C GLU A 172 1.23 6.63 13.51
N SER A 173 0.23 7.52 13.59
CA SER A 173 -0.96 7.42 12.75
C SER A 173 -0.65 7.59 11.25
N VAL A 174 0.37 8.37 10.90
CA VAL A 174 0.86 8.51 9.52
C VAL A 174 1.55 7.23 9.07
N GLN A 175 2.41 6.65 9.92
CA GLN A 175 3.06 5.37 9.65
C GLN A 175 2.03 4.27 9.41
N LYS A 176 1.06 4.14 10.32
CA LYS A 176 -0.04 3.18 10.21
C LYS A 176 -0.84 3.38 8.93
N GLY A 177 -1.22 4.63 8.64
CA GLY A 177 -1.94 4.97 7.42
C GLY A 177 -1.16 4.63 6.15
N ALA A 178 0.15 4.91 6.11
CA ALA A 178 1.01 4.60 4.97
C ALA A 178 1.12 3.09 4.72
N LEU A 179 1.32 2.29 5.77
CA LEU A 179 1.40 0.82 5.68
C LEU A 179 0.09 0.25 5.12
N ARG A 180 -1.04 0.70 5.68
CA ARG A 180 -2.36 0.24 5.27
C ARG A 180 -2.72 0.67 3.85
N GLU A 181 -2.49 1.94 3.49
CA GLU A 181 -2.80 2.46 2.16
C GLU A 181 -1.96 1.79 1.07
N THR A 182 -0.70 1.49 1.35
CA THR A 182 0.15 0.72 0.42
C THR A 182 -0.46 -0.63 0.11
N TYR A 183 -0.89 -1.38 1.12
CA TYR A 183 -1.51 -2.68 0.94
C TYR A 183 -2.86 -2.59 0.18
N VAL A 184 -3.74 -1.68 0.60
CA VAL A 184 -5.05 -1.47 -0.05
C VAL A 184 -4.89 -1.09 -1.52
N THR A 185 -3.94 -0.21 -1.83
CA THR A 185 -3.63 0.18 -3.22
C THR A 185 -3.19 -1.02 -4.05
N GLN A 186 -2.34 -1.88 -3.50
CA GLN A 186 -1.90 -3.09 -4.18
C GLN A 186 -3.08 -4.04 -4.45
N VAL A 187 -3.93 -4.30 -3.46
CA VAL A 187 -5.11 -5.16 -3.63
C VAL A 187 -6.08 -4.58 -4.66
N ARG A 188 -6.32 -3.28 -4.66
CA ARG A 188 -7.15 -2.60 -5.67
C ARG A 188 -6.57 -2.75 -7.08
N ALA A 189 -5.26 -2.61 -7.22
CA ALA A 189 -4.58 -2.77 -8.50
C ALA A 189 -4.76 -4.18 -9.06
N VAL A 190 -4.60 -5.20 -8.21
CA VAL A 190 -4.81 -6.60 -8.58
C VAL A 190 -6.27 -6.87 -8.94
N ASN A 191 -7.24 -6.36 -8.18
CA ASN A 191 -8.66 -6.48 -8.51
C ASN A 191 -8.99 -5.88 -9.89
N ARG A 192 -8.39 -4.72 -10.22
CA ARG A 192 -8.53 -4.13 -11.56
C ARG A 192 -7.96 -5.03 -12.66
N ALA A 193 -6.76 -5.56 -12.45
CA ALA A 193 -6.10 -6.48 -13.39
C ALA A 193 -6.90 -7.76 -13.64
N LEU A 194 -7.61 -8.24 -12.62
CA LEU A 194 -8.49 -9.40 -12.71
C LEU A 194 -9.89 -9.08 -13.29
N GLY A 195 -10.18 -7.81 -13.57
CA GLY A 195 -11.53 -7.39 -13.97
C GLY A 195 -12.56 -7.49 -12.84
N LEU A 196 -12.11 -7.56 -11.58
CA LEU A 196 -12.93 -7.71 -10.39
C LEU A 196 -13.25 -6.36 -9.73
N THR A 197 -12.96 -5.25 -10.37
CA THR A 197 -13.36 -3.94 -9.86
C THR A 197 -14.86 -3.97 -9.65
N PRO A 198 -15.38 -3.56 -8.47
CA PRO A 198 -16.82 -3.40 -8.29
C PRO A 198 -17.28 -2.52 -9.44
N GLY A 199 -18.09 -3.10 -10.33
CA GLY A 199 -18.56 -2.38 -11.50
C GLY A 199 -19.03 -1.03 -11.04
N ASP A 200 -18.85 0.00 -11.88
CA ASP A 200 -19.58 1.24 -11.80
C ASP A 200 -21.05 0.84 -11.63
N GLN A 201 -21.47 0.73 -10.37
CA GLN A 201 -22.87 0.75 -10.07
C GLN A 201 -23.29 2.12 -10.58
N LYS A 202 -23.74 2.15 -11.84
CA LYS A 202 -24.48 3.26 -12.39
C LYS A 202 -25.39 3.71 -11.24
N ARG A 203 -25.12 4.88 -10.70
CA ARG A 203 -26.11 5.59 -9.92
C ARG A 203 -27.33 5.64 -10.83
N VAL A 204 -28.23 4.72 -10.62
CA VAL A 204 -29.58 4.84 -11.13
C VAL A 204 -30.12 6.02 -10.36
N ALA A 205 -30.13 7.16 -11.05
CA ALA A 205 -30.86 8.32 -10.64
C ALA A 205 -32.32 7.88 -10.61
N GLY A 206 -32.86 7.73 -9.39
CA GLY A 206 -34.25 7.72 -9.11
C GLY A 206 -34.64 9.09 -8.57
#